data_e6879e53a873a01e090ea3783b64babe
#
_entry.id   e6879e53a873a01e090ea3783b64babe
#
_cell.length_a   1.000
_cell.length_b   1.000
_cell.length_c   1.000
_cell.angle_alpha   90.00
_cell.angle_beta   90.00
_cell.angle_gamma   90.00
#
_symmetry.space_group_name_H-M   'P 1'
#
loop_
_entity.id
_entity.type
_entity.pdbx_description
1 polymer ?
#
loop_
_entity_poly.entity_id
_entity_poly.type
_entity_poly.pdbx_seq_one_letter_code
_entity_poly.pdbx_strand_id
1 'polypeptide(L)'
;MFKYRMSVIVPVYNCEDYLASCLDSLLRQTISKDELEVLLIDDGSKDGSLGICKEYAEKYDIFKVFSLENGGVSATRNFGIEHSQGQYITYLDSDDTLTDNTLKTVADFFDRHFDEIDLVTYKIVPYYGEQKFALHYRYKLLKKTGVYDLEDPEYCYITQTTMNICVKNLGEGKNVLFDTSLAFHEDQKYCFDVLSDKLKIGFCSRPEYLYLRRPGSTTGKKGYAYYIFENTMAMWEEMFGRYEGHVPSYLQSLYINDIN
;
A
#
# COMPACT_ATOMS: atom_id res chain seq x y z
N MET A 1 22.86 2.42 6.38
CA MET A 1 22.39 1.21 7.09
C MET A 1 21.04 1.55 7.69
N PHE A 2 20.01 0.76 7.42
CA PHE A 2 18.67 1.00 7.94
C PHE A 2 18.62 0.75 9.44
N LYS A 3 17.85 1.55 10.17
CA LYS A 3 17.70 1.44 11.63
C LYS A 3 16.71 0.35 12.02
N TYR A 4 15.67 0.17 11.21
CA TYR A 4 14.63 -0.83 11.40
C TYR A 4 14.60 -1.78 10.22
N ARG A 5 13.97 -2.92 10.40
CA ARG A 5 13.68 -3.84 9.29
C ARG A 5 12.44 -3.41 8.50
N MET A 6 11.44 -2.85 9.19
CA MET A 6 10.15 -2.46 8.60
C MET A 6 9.73 -1.07 9.08
N SER A 7 9.32 -0.21 8.15
CA SER A 7 8.52 0.99 8.40
C SER A 7 7.10 0.77 7.94
N VAL A 8 6.12 1.06 8.79
CA VAL A 8 4.70 1.09 8.43
C VAL A 8 4.27 2.55 8.34
N ILE A 9 3.77 2.98 7.19
CA ILE A 9 3.21 4.31 6.98
C ILE A 9 1.69 4.23 7.16
N VAL A 10 1.17 5.01 8.09
CA VAL A 10 -0.27 5.12 8.39
C VAL A 10 -0.72 6.55 8.14
N PRO A 11 -1.33 6.85 6.97
CA PRO A 11 -1.95 8.15 6.74
C PRO A 11 -3.23 8.25 7.59
N VAL A 12 -3.38 9.36 8.32
CA VAL A 12 -4.48 9.59 9.28
C VAL A 12 -5.23 10.84 8.87
N TYR A 13 -6.54 10.71 8.61
CA TYR A 13 -7.41 11.85 8.36
C TYR A 13 -8.86 11.57 8.76
N ASN A 14 -9.35 12.24 9.83
CA ASN A 14 -10.73 12.13 10.32
C ASN A 14 -11.22 10.67 10.45
N CYS A 15 -10.54 9.87 11.26
CA CYS A 15 -10.79 8.43 11.43
C CYS A 15 -10.83 7.99 12.90
N GLU A 16 -11.20 8.88 13.83
CA GLU A 16 -11.18 8.61 15.27
C GLU A 16 -11.91 7.32 15.68
N ASP A 17 -12.98 6.94 14.98
CA ASP A 17 -13.78 5.75 15.27
C ASP A 17 -13.05 4.42 14.97
N TYR A 18 -12.04 4.44 14.09
CA TYR A 18 -11.39 3.22 13.57
C TYR A 18 -9.92 3.12 13.96
N LEU A 19 -9.26 4.26 14.20
CA LEU A 19 -7.82 4.37 14.36
C LEU A 19 -7.27 3.48 15.46
N ALA A 20 -7.93 3.39 16.61
CA ALA A 20 -7.47 2.54 17.71
C ALA A 20 -7.38 1.06 17.28
N SER A 21 -8.36 0.55 16.54
CA SER A 21 -8.34 -0.83 16.02
C SER A 21 -7.18 -1.08 15.05
N CYS A 22 -6.90 -0.09 14.19
CA CYS A 22 -5.76 -0.10 13.29
C CYS A 22 -4.43 -0.21 14.07
N LEU A 23 -4.20 0.68 15.04
CA LEU A 23 -2.98 0.73 15.83
C LEU A 23 -2.80 -0.52 16.71
N ASP A 24 -3.86 -1.03 17.29
CA ASP A 24 -3.84 -2.30 18.06
C ASP A 24 -3.43 -3.47 17.16
N SER A 25 -3.81 -3.49 15.87
CA SER A 25 -3.38 -4.53 14.96
C SER A 25 -1.86 -4.51 14.71
N LEU A 26 -1.24 -3.34 14.78
CA LEU A 26 0.22 -3.16 14.67
C LEU A 26 0.93 -3.56 15.97
N LEU A 27 0.33 -3.34 17.13
CA LEU A 27 0.85 -3.82 18.41
C LEU A 27 0.88 -5.35 18.49
N ARG A 28 -0.11 -6.04 17.89
CA ARG A 28 -0.17 -7.50 17.85
C ARG A 28 0.79 -8.16 16.87
N GLN A 29 1.47 -7.39 16.01
CA GLN A 29 2.40 -7.97 15.05
C GLN A 29 3.54 -8.75 15.72
N THR A 30 3.87 -9.90 15.11
CA THR A 30 4.90 -10.84 15.62
C THR A 30 6.33 -10.48 15.23
N ILE A 31 6.55 -9.46 14.42
CA ILE A 31 7.87 -8.86 14.22
C ILE A 31 8.36 -8.23 15.53
N SER A 32 9.69 -8.28 15.79
CA SER A 32 10.26 -7.63 16.97
C SER A 32 9.97 -6.13 16.96
N LYS A 33 9.61 -5.57 18.13
CA LYS A 33 9.36 -4.13 18.25
C LYS A 33 10.63 -3.29 17.99
N ASP A 34 11.81 -3.84 18.21
CA ASP A 34 13.09 -3.20 17.89
C ASP A 34 13.37 -3.17 16.38
N GLU A 35 12.69 -3.99 15.61
CA GLU A 35 12.79 -4.06 14.14
C GLU A 35 11.68 -3.26 13.41
N LEU A 36 10.75 -2.66 14.17
CA LEU A 36 9.56 -2.01 13.64
C LEU A 36 9.49 -0.54 14.02
N GLU A 37 9.18 0.31 13.05
CA GLU A 37 8.66 1.66 13.30
C GLU A 37 7.31 1.85 12.60
N VAL A 38 6.46 2.67 13.19
CA VAL A 38 5.17 3.06 12.63
C VAL A 38 5.09 4.57 12.59
N LEU A 39 4.94 5.11 11.38
CA LEU A 39 4.84 6.54 11.14
C LEU A 39 3.35 6.90 11.03
N LEU A 40 2.80 7.52 12.06
CA LEU A 40 1.44 8.05 12.11
C LEU A 40 1.47 9.48 11.57
N ILE A 41 0.90 9.70 10.40
CA ILE A 41 0.98 10.99 9.73
C ILE A 41 -0.41 11.57 9.61
N ASP A 42 -0.72 12.50 10.51
CA ASP A 42 -1.99 13.22 10.53
C ASP A 42 -2.00 14.30 9.45
N ASP A 43 -2.92 14.16 8.52
CA ASP A 43 -3.14 15.06 7.37
C ASP A 43 -4.14 16.20 7.72
N GLY A 44 -3.94 16.82 8.89
CA GLY A 44 -4.76 17.94 9.35
C GLY A 44 -6.17 17.55 9.80
N SER A 45 -6.33 16.44 10.54
CA SER A 45 -7.61 15.99 11.09
C SER A 45 -8.30 17.06 11.93
N LYS A 46 -9.64 17.05 11.91
CA LYS A 46 -10.50 17.97 12.66
C LYS A 46 -11.27 17.27 13.78
N ASP A 47 -11.16 15.94 13.87
CA ASP A 47 -11.72 15.09 14.92
C ASP A 47 -10.66 14.71 15.98
N GLY A 48 -10.92 13.69 16.80
CA GLY A 48 -10.01 13.21 17.83
C GLY A 48 -8.80 12.39 17.33
N SER A 49 -8.64 12.18 16.01
CA SER A 49 -7.61 11.27 15.45
C SER A 49 -6.18 11.63 15.89
N LEU A 50 -5.78 12.91 15.82
CA LEU A 50 -4.45 13.34 16.26
C LEU A 50 -4.23 13.08 17.76
N GLY A 51 -5.27 13.22 18.58
CA GLY A 51 -5.23 12.93 20.01
C GLY A 51 -4.91 11.45 20.25
N ILE A 52 -5.58 10.55 19.54
CA ILE A 52 -5.35 9.09 19.60
C ILE A 52 -3.91 8.76 19.17
N CYS A 53 -3.42 9.34 18.07
CA CYS A 53 -2.03 9.13 17.64
C CYS A 53 -1.02 9.48 18.75
N LYS A 54 -1.18 10.63 19.40
CA LYS A 54 -0.29 11.07 20.48
C LYS A 54 -0.36 10.15 21.69
N GLU A 55 -1.56 9.71 22.08
CA GLU A 55 -1.74 8.78 23.18
C GLU A 55 -1.03 7.44 22.96
N TYR A 56 -1.08 6.91 21.72
CA TYR A 56 -0.36 5.68 21.38
C TYR A 56 1.16 5.89 21.36
N ALA A 57 1.65 7.00 20.83
CA ALA A 57 3.07 7.31 20.79
C ALA A 57 3.68 7.56 22.20
N GLU A 58 2.90 8.07 23.15
CA GLU A 58 3.31 8.21 24.55
C GLU A 58 3.46 6.86 25.26
N LYS A 59 2.66 5.86 24.85
CA LYS A 59 2.63 4.52 25.47
C LYS A 59 3.58 3.52 24.85
N TYR A 60 3.89 3.67 23.54
CA TYR A 60 4.60 2.65 22.76
C TYR A 60 5.63 3.27 21.82
N ASP A 61 6.89 2.96 22.03
CA ASP A 61 8.06 3.54 21.32
C ASP A 61 8.10 3.27 19.81
N ILE A 62 7.31 2.30 19.32
CA ILE A 62 7.25 2.00 17.88
C ILE A 62 6.52 3.08 17.08
N PHE A 63 5.64 3.88 17.71
CA PHE A 63 4.87 4.91 17.03
C PHE A 63 5.59 6.26 17.04
N LYS A 64 5.61 6.90 15.87
CA LYS A 64 6.10 8.27 15.67
C LYS A 64 5.00 9.09 15.04
N VAL A 65 4.67 10.23 15.61
CA VAL A 65 3.57 11.09 15.15
C VAL A 65 4.10 12.32 14.45
N PHE A 66 3.53 12.58 13.29
CA PHE A 66 3.73 13.80 12.51
C PHE A 66 2.35 14.43 12.26
N SER A 67 2.27 15.76 12.28
CA SER A 67 1.04 16.47 11.95
C SER A 67 1.34 17.48 10.86
N LEU A 68 0.62 17.38 9.76
CA LEU A 68 0.80 18.19 8.56
C LEU A 68 -0.43 19.06 8.32
N GLU A 69 -0.30 20.06 7.46
CA GLU A 69 -1.45 20.69 6.81
C GLU A 69 -2.03 19.70 5.78
N ASN A 70 -3.37 19.71 5.61
CA ASN A 70 -4.01 18.75 4.71
C ASN A 70 -3.50 18.91 3.27
N GLY A 71 -2.84 17.87 2.79
CA GLY A 71 -2.24 17.75 1.46
C GLY A 71 -2.73 16.54 0.66
N GLY A 72 -3.59 15.71 1.26
CA GLY A 72 -4.12 14.49 0.68
C GLY A 72 -3.23 13.25 0.89
N VAL A 73 -3.80 12.08 0.64
CA VAL A 73 -3.19 10.79 0.97
C VAL A 73 -1.84 10.56 0.28
N SER A 74 -1.68 10.99 -0.97
CA SER A 74 -0.41 10.86 -1.71
C SER A 74 0.71 11.67 -1.06
N ALA A 75 0.46 12.93 -0.70
CA ALA A 75 1.43 13.79 -0.02
C ALA A 75 1.80 13.22 1.36
N THR A 76 0.82 12.73 2.08
CA THR A 76 1.00 12.09 3.40
C THR A 76 1.86 10.82 3.30
N ARG A 77 1.59 9.96 2.32
CA ARG A 77 2.40 8.76 2.07
C ARG A 77 3.83 9.11 1.65
N ASN A 78 4.01 10.14 0.79
CA ASN A 78 5.34 10.61 0.37
C ASN A 78 6.15 11.12 1.56
N PHE A 79 5.55 11.93 2.44
CA PHE A 79 6.19 12.34 3.68
C PHE A 79 6.66 11.14 4.51
N GLY A 80 5.81 10.10 4.61
CA GLY A 80 6.16 8.85 5.29
C GLY A 80 7.33 8.12 4.65
N ILE A 81 7.37 8.03 3.32
CA ILE A 81 8.48 7.42 2.57
C ILE A 81 9.80 8.13 2.88
N GLU A 82 9.81 9.47 2.83
CA GLU A 82 11.01 10.28 3.08
C GLU A 82 11.53 10.17 4.51
N HIS A 83 10.65 9.91 5.49
CA HIS A 83 11.00 9.80 6.91
C HIS A 83 11.21 8.34 7.38
N SER A 84 11.00 7.37 6.49
CA SER A 84 11.16 5.94 6.79
C SER A 84 12.62 5.55 6.99
N GLN A 85 12.91 4.82 8.09
CA GLN A 85 14.22 4.32 8.44
C GLN A 85 14.33 2.79 8.37
N GLY A 86 13.25 2.11 7.97
CA GLY A 86 13.22 0.67 7.76
C GLY A 86 13.77 0.26 6.40
N GLN A 87 14.30 -0.95 6.33
CA GLN A 87 14.77 -1.58 5.08
C GLN A 87 13.61 -1.80 4.09
N TYR A 88 12.43 -2.06 4.61
CA TYR A 88 11.19 -2.22 3.88
C TYR A 88 10.16 -1.19 4.32
N ILE A 89 9.31 -0.77 3.39
CA ILE A 89 8.20 0.15 3.64
C ILE A 89 6.90 -0.57 3.29
N THR A 90 5.91 -0.51 4.18
CA THR A 90 4.55 -0.97 3.93
C THR A 90 3.54 0.10 4.36
N TYR A 91 2.32 -0.03 3.91
CA TYR A 91 1.26 0.94 4.13
C TYR A 91 0.08 0.28 4.84
N LEU A 92 -0.59 1.04 5.70
CA LEU A 92 -1.83 0.62 6.32
C LEU A 92 -2.76 1.83 6.44
N ASP A 93 -3.90 1.78 5.79
CA ASP A 93 -4.90 2.83 5.91
C ASP A 93 -5.51 2.81 7.32
N SER A 94 -5.78 3.98 7.88
CA SER A 94 -6.10 4.16 9.30
C SER A 94 -7.44 3.58 9.76
N ASP A 95 -8.27 3.10 8.84
CA ASP A 95 -9.52 2.38 9.10
C ASP A 95 -9.42 0.87 8.87
N ASP A 96 -8.24 0.36 8.48
CA ASP A 96 -7.98 -1.05 8.18
C ASP A 96 -7.10 -1.73 9.25
N THR A 97 -6.94 -3.04 9.15
CA THR A 97 -6.13 -3.82 10.10
C THR A 97 -5.33 -4.91 9.41
N LEU A 98 -4.27 -5.41 10.08
CA LEU A 98 -3.45 -6.53 9.62
C LEU A 98 -3.65 -7.75 10.52
N THR A 99 -3.54 -8.97 9.94
CA THR A 99 -3.39 -10.19 10.75
C THR A 99 -2.03 -10.23 11.45
N ASP A 100 -1.96 -10.84 12.62
CA ASP A 100 -0.85 -10.68 13.60
C ASP A 100 0.56 -11.05 13.07
N ASN A 101 0.67 -11.91 12.08
CA ASN A 101 1.96 -12.36 11.53
C ASN A 101 2.31 -11.72 10.18
N THR A 102 1.58 -10.71 9.74
CA THR A 102 1.71 -10.13 8.41
C THR A 102 3.09 -9.54 8.20
N LEU A 103 3.51 -8.59 9.02
CA LEU A 103 4.76 -7.86 8.82
C LEU A 103 5.99 -8.78 8.84
N LYS A 104 6.04 -9.71 9.82
CA LYS A 104 7.13 -10.67 9.90
C LYS A 104 7.19 -11.59 8.68
N THR A 105 6.05 -12.15 8.25
CA THR A 105 5.99 -13.08 7.11
C THR A 105 6.42 -12.40 5.82
N VAL A 106 5.98 -11.16 5.60
CA VAL A 106 6.33 -10.37 4.42
C VAL A 106 7.82 -10.01 4.42
N ALA A 107 8.37 -9.56 5.55
CA ALA A 107 9.79 -9.24 5.66
C ALA A 107 10.67 -10.50 5.46
N ASP A 108 10.33 -11.62 6.07
CA ASP A 108 11.07 -12.89 5.90
C ASP A 108 11.02 -13.41 4.46
N PHE A 109 9.93 -13.16 3.74
CA PHE A 109 9.83 -13.49 2.32
C PHE A 109 10.70 -12.55 1.48
N PHE A 110 10.65 -11.26 1.77
CA PHE A 110 11.41 -10.24 1.05
C PHE A 110 12.92 -10.48 1.19
N ASP A 111 13.42 -10.80 2.39
CA ASP A 111 14.84 -11.10 2.61
C ASP A 111 15.34 -12.26 1.74
N ARG A 112 14.52 -13.30 1.54
CA ARG A 112 14.88 -14.45 0.69
C ARG A 112 14.91 -14.15 -0.80
N HIS A 113 14.21 -13.11 -1.23
CA HIS A 113 14.05 -12.73 -2.65
C HIS A 113 14.52 -11.29 -2.91
N PHE A 114 15.40 -10.77 -2.04
CA PHE A 114 15.79 -9.35 -2.04
C PHE A 114 16.28 -8.86 -3.41
N ASP A 115 17.11 -9.62 -4.09
CA ASP A 115 17.65 -9.21 -5.39
C ASP A 115 16.68 -9.45 -6.57
N GLU A 116 15.68 -10.30 -6.34
CA GLU A 116 14.77 -10.77 -7.39
C GLU A 116 13.56 -9.84 -7.59
N ILE A 117 13.05 -9.23 -6.52
CA ILE A 117 11.81 -8.45 -6.51
C ILE A 117 11.98 -7.10 -5.83
N ASP A 118 11.13 -6.13 -6.15
CA ASP A 118 11.07 -4.82 -5.51
C ASP A 118 9.74 -4.55 -4.77
N LEU A 119 8.75 -5.44 -4.98
CA LEU A 119 7.44 -5.38 -4.34
C LEU A 119 6.95 -6.77 -3.94
N VAL A 120 6.45 -6.87 -2.72
CA VAL A 120 5.70 -8.03 -2.20
C VAL A 120 4.27 -7.61 -1.92
N THR A 121 3.31 -8.40 -2.38
CA THR A 121 1.89 -8.24 -2.04
C THR A 121 1.38 -9.42 -1.21
N TYR A 122 0.26 -9.24 -0.55
CA TYR A 122 -0.45 -10.25 0.22
C TYR A 122 -1.96 -10.08 0.06
N LYS A 123 -2.77 -10.93 0.70
CA LYS A 123 -4.21 -10.89 0.48
C LYS A 123 -4.83 -9.63 1.07
N ILE A 124 -5.73 -9.00 0.31
CA ILE A 124 -6.69 -8.03 0.82
C ILE A 124 -8.05 -8.72 0.98
N VAL A 125 -8.62 -8.64 2.17
CA VAL A 125 -9.87 -9.29 2.54
C VAL A 125 -10.89 -8.23 2.94
N PRO A 126 -11.82 -7.88 2.05
CA PRO A 126 -12.86 -6.92 2.38
C PRO A 126 -13.81 -7.49 3.43
N TYR A 127 -14.18 -6.68 4.43
CA TYR A 127 -15.13 -7.08 5.46
C TYR A 127 -16.01 -5.91 5.94
N TYR A 128 -17.15 -6.25 6.56
CA TYR A 128 -18.00 -5.31 7.29
C TYR A 128 -18.67 -6.05 8.46
N GLY A 129 -18.39 -5.61 9.69
CA GLY A 129 -18.74 -6.39 10.88
C GLY A 129 -18.10 -7.78 10.83
N GLU A 130 -18.89 -8.83 10.98
CA GLU A 130 -18.42 -10.23 10.88
C GLU A 130 -18.42 -10.78 9.44
N GLN A 131 -19.02 -10.06 8.51
CA GLN A 131 -19.15 -10.50 7.11
C GLN A 131 -17.87 -10.24 6.33
N LYS A 132 -17.26 -11.30 5.78
CA LYS A 132 -16.20 -11.21 4.76
C LYS A 132 -16.82 -11.26 3.35
N PHE A 133 -16.28 -10.44 2.44
CA PHE A 133 -16.70 -10.40 1.04
C PHE A 133 -15.77 -11.24 0.16
N ALA A 134 -16.19 -11.44 -1.10
CA ALA A 134 -15.42 -12.18 -2.07
C ALA A 134 -14.05 -11.52 -2.31
N LEU A 135 -13.02 -12.35 -2.42
CA LEU A 135 -11.68 -11.89 -2.76
C LEU A 135 -11.62 -11.48 -4.24
N HIS A 136 -10.71 -10.55 -4.54
CA HIS A 136 -10.42 -10.12 -5.89
C HIS A 136 -10.00 -11.31 -6.77
N TYR A 137 -10.36 -11.29 -8.05
CA TYR A 137 -10.10 -12.40 -9.00
C TYR A 137 -8.60 -12.74 -9.14
N ARG A 138 -7.69 -11.77 -8.94
CA ARG A 138 -6.22 -11.99 -9.00
C ARG A 138 -5.74 -13.13 -8.10
N TYR A 139 -6.45 -13.43 -7.01
CA TYR A 139 -6.11 -14.56 -6.13
C TYR A 139 -6.47 -15.93 -6.71
N LYS A 140 -7.11 -15.99 -7.90
CA LYS A 140 -7.20 -17.21 -8.71
C LYS A 140 -5.88 -17.53 -9.42
N LEU A 141 -5.06 -16.51 -9.70
CA LEU A 141 -3.72 -16.60 -10.27
C LEU A 141 -2.68 -16.70 -9.16
N LEU A 142 -2.71 -15.80 -8.18
CA LEU A 142 -1.86 -15.79 -7.00
C LEU A 142 -2.32 -16.85 -5.97
N LYS A 143 -2.01 -18.12 -6.20
CA LYS A 143 -2.51 -19.23 -5.35
C LYS A 143 -1.57 -19.57 -4.20
N LYS A 144 -0.27 -19.47 -4.41
CA LYS A 144 0.78 -19.92 -3.48
C LYS A 144 1.76 -18.78 -3.20
N THR A 145 2.40 -18.84 -2.04
CA THR A 145 3.54 -17.97 -1.76
C THR A 145 4.65 -18.24 -2.77
N GLY A 146 5.14 -17.18 -3.42
CA GLY A 146 6.19 -17.29 -4.46
C GLY A 146 6.43 -15.96 -5.16
N VAL A 147 7.36 -15.97 -6.10
CA VAL A 147 7.61 -14.89 -7.05
C VAL A 147 6.91 -15.22 -8.36
N TYR A 148 6.28 -14.22 -8.95
CA TYR A 148 5.51 -14.33 -10.19
C TYR A 148 6.07 -13.34 -11.21
N ASP A 149 6.35 -13.82 -12.40
CA ASP A 149 6.82 -13.03 -13.53
C ASP A 149 5.61 -12.43 -14.26
N LEU A 150 5.52 -11.11 -14.31
CA LEU A 150 4.39 -10.41 -14.92
C LEU A 150 4.48 -10.33 -16.46
N GLU A 151 5.58 -10.77 -17.05
CA GLU A 151 5.69 -10.96 -18.49
C GLU A 151 5.27 -12.37 -18.94
N ASP A 152 5.17 -13.33 -17.99
CA ASP A 152 4.60 -14.64 -18.28
C ASP A 152 3.11 -14.49 -18.66
N PRO A 153 2.69 -15.01 -19.82
CA PRO A 153 1.28 -14.92 -20.26
C PRO A 153 0.26 -15.44 -19.24
N GLU A 154 0.65 -16.38 -18.36
CA GLU A 154 -0.23 -16.88 -17.30
C GLU A 154 -0.48 -15.81 -16.23
N TYR A 155 0.49 -14.92 -15.95
CA TYR A 155 0.47 -13.99 -14.82
C TYR A 155 0.37 -12.52 -15.21
N CYS A 156 0.44 -12.17 -16.49
CA CYS A 156 0.34 -10.77 -16.95
C CYS A 156 -1.00 -10.09 -16.56
N TYR A 157 -2.03 -10.86 -16.21
CA TYR A 157 -3.33 -10.38 -15.73
C TYR A 157 -3.40 -10.15 -14.21
N ILE A 158 -2.29 -10.30 -13.49
CA ILE A 158 -2.22 -9.94 -12.07
C ILE A 158 -2.22 -8.42 -11.97
N THR A 159 -3.36 -7.85 -11.57
CA THR A 159 -3.47 -6.40 -11.36
C THR A 159 -3.13 -6.05 -9.92
N GLN A 160 -2.08 -5.24 -9.70
CA GLN A 160 -1.74 -4.71 -8.40
C GLN A 160 -2.07 -3.22 -8.35
N THR A 161 -3.18 -2.91 -7.69
CA THR A 161 -3.80 -1.57 -7.63
C THR A 161 -4.23 -1.19 -6.22
N THR A 162 -3.64 -1.79 -5.19
CA THR A 162 -4.04 -1.60 -3.79
C THR A 162 -2.84 -1.62 -2.86
N MET A 163 -2.97 -1.00 -1.71
CA MET A 163 -1.85 -0.75 -0.79
C MET A 163 -1.47 -1.91 0.15
N ASN A 164 -2.03 -3.11 -0.02
CA ASN A 164 -1.56 -4.34 0.64
C ASN A 164 -0.21 -4.81 0.06
N ILE A 165 0.76 -3.93 0.11
CA ILE A 165 2.10 -4.12 -0.45
C ILE A 165 3.19 -3.79 0.58
N CYS A 166 4.37 -4.34 0.31
CA CYS A 166 5.61 -3.97 0.94
C CYS A 166 6.65 -3.75 -0.16
N VAL A 167 7.44 -2.70 -0.07
CA VAL A 167 8.45 -2.32 -1.06
C VAL A 167 9.82 -2.15 -0.41
N LYS A 168 10.88 -2.20 -1.20
CA LYS A 168 12.23 -1.83 -0.73
C LYS A 168 12.29 -0.35 -0.43
N ASN A 169 12.99 0.00 0.64
CA ASN A 169 13.46 1.35 0.85
C ASN A 169 14.83 1.48 0.16
N LEU A 170 14.89 2.29 -0.88
CA LEU A 170 16.11 2.54 -1.64
C LEU A 170 16.98 3.66 -1.03
N GLY A 171 16.50 4.28 0.05
CA GLY A 171 17.15 5.39 0.74
C GLY A 171 16.71 6.77 0.20
N GLU A 172 17.20 7.80 0.85
CA GLU A 172 16.82 9.19 0.60
C GLU A 172 16.96 9.58 -0.88
N GLY A 173 15.91 10.16 -1.44
CA GLY A 173 15.85 10.67 -2.81
C GLY A 173 15.83 9.61 -3.92
N LYS A 174 15.76 8.30 -3.57
CA LYS A 174 15.77 7.20 -4.55
C LYS A 174 14.47 6.40 -4.58
N ASN A 175 13.61 6.58 -3.57
CA ASN A 175 12.35 5.88 -3.51
C ASN A 175 11.38 6.40 -4.57
N VAL A 176 10.57 5.51 -5.12
CA VAL A 176 9.39 5.90 -5.90
C VAL A 176 8.44 6.66 -4.97
N LEU A 177 7.86 7.74 -5.48
CA LEU A 177 6.89 8.57 -4.77
C LEU A 177 5.53 8.48 -5.44
N PHE A 178 4.48 8.70 -4.66
CA PHE A 178 3.12 8.83 -5.19
C PHE A 178 2.99 10.13 -5.99
N ASP A 179 2.27 10.06 -7.09
CA ASP A 179 1.92 11.22 -7.89
C ASP A 179 0.82 12.03 -7.18
N THR A 180 1.18 13.19 -6.67
CA THR A 180 0.25 14.07 -5.92
C THR A 180 -0.74 14.81 -6.82
N SER A 181 -0.58 14.75 -8.13
CA SER A 181 -1.53 15.32 -9.10
C SER A 181 -2.73 14.40 -9.36
N LEU A 182 -2.60 13.10 -9.01
CA LEU A 182 -3.65 12.12 -9.18
C LEU A 182 -4.59 12.13 -7.97
N ALA A 183 -5.87 12.41 -8.21
CA ALA A 183 -6.92 12.29 -7.19
C ALA A 183 -7.39 10.83 -7.03
N PHE A 184 -7.12 9.98 -8.03
CA PHE A 184 -7.47 8.56 -8.10
C PHE A 184 -6.39 7.81 -8.87
N HIS A 185 -6.28 6.48 -8.69
CA HIS A 185 -5.27 5.61 -9.30
C HIS A 185 -3.83 5.93 -8.87
N GLU A 186 -3.64 6.74 -7.82
CA GLU A 186 -2.33 7.03 -7.25
C GLU A 186 -1.62 5.75 -6.77
N ASP A 187 -2.38 4.82 -6.20
CA ASP A 187 -1.89 3.52 -5.75
C ASP A 187 -1.53 2.58 -6.91
N GLN A 188 -2.33 2.60 -7.98
CA GLN A 188 -2.06 1.84 -9.20
C GLN A 188 -0.77 2.32 -9.88
N LYS A 189 -0.63 3.64 -10.09
CA LYS A 189 0.57 4.24 -10.66
C LYS A 189 1.79 3.94 -9.81
N TYR A 190 1.70 4.10 -8.50
CA TYR A 190 2.78 3.79 -7.58
C TYR A 190 3.22 2.32 -7.67
N CYS A 191 2.28 1.38 -7.62
CA CYS A 191 2.60 -0.04 -7.76
C CYS A 191 3.29 -0.35 -9.10
N PHE A 192 2.80 0.25 -10.20
CA PHE A 192 3.41 0.10 -11.50
C PHE A 192 4.84 0.66 -11.52
N ASP A 193 5.04 1.88 -11.01
CA ASP A 193 6.36 2.53 -10.99
C ASP A 193 7.40 1.69 -10.22
N VAL A 194 7.01 1.05 -9.12
CA VAL A 194 7.87 0.12 -8.37
C VAL A 194 8.15 -1.18 -9.14
N LEU A 195 7.18 -1.68 -9.91
CA LEU A 195 7.30 -2.96 -10.63
C LEU A 195 8.00 -2.83 -11.98
N SER A 196 8.09 -1.62 -12.54
CA SER A 196 8.47 -1.36 -13.95
C SER A 196 9.86 -1.89 -14.35
N ASP A 197 10.81 -1.94 -13.42
CA ASP A 197 12.18 -2.37 -13.71
C ASP A 197 12.32 -3.90 -13.83
N LYS A 198 11.63 -4.66 -12.95
CA LYS A 198 11.80 -6.11 -12.88
C LYS A 198 10.62 -6.90 -13.41
N LEU A 199 9.45 -6.29 -13.48
CA LEU A 199 8.17 -6.93 -13.83
C LEU A 199 7.95 -8.27 -13.09
N LYS A 200 8.39 -8.32 -11.83
CA LYS A 200 8.22 -9.46 -10.93
C LYS A 200 7.58 -9.03 -9.63
N ILE A 201 6.60 -9.79 -9.18
CA ILE A 201 5.87 -9.54 -7.94
C ILE A 201 6.03 -10.72 -6.97
N GLY A 202 6.39 -10.43 -5.72
CA GLY A 202 6.32 -11.39 -4.64
C GLY A 202 4.90 -11.50 -4.09
N PHE A 203 4.45 -12.70 -3.76
CA PHE A 203 3.16 -12.90 -3.12
C PHE A 203 3.28 -13.79 -1.88
N CYS A 204 2.72 -13.32 -0.75
CA CYS A 204 2.57 -14.08 0.48
C CYS A 204 1.10 -14.50 0.68
N SER A 205 0.81 -15.80 0.63
CA SER A 205 -0.56 -16.31 0.62
C SER A 205 -1.25 -16.38 1.99
N ARG A 206 -0.50 -16.28 3.10
CA ARG A 206 -1.04 -16.38 4.47
C ARG A 206 -1.40 -15.04 5.10
N PRO A 207 -0.55 -13.98 5.00
CA PRO A 207 -0.87 -12.66 5.52
C PRO A 207 -2.14 -12.08 4.90
N GLU A 208 -2.90 -11.34 5.72
CA GLU A 208 -4.12 -10.68 5.26
C GLU A 208 -4.12 -9.21 5.71
N TYR A 209 -4.44 -8.35 4.77
CA TYR A 209 -4.87 -6.98 4.95
C TYR A 209 -6.39 -6.99 5.06
N LEU A 210 -6.94 -6.63 6.21
CA LEU A 210 -8.37 -6.65 6.46
C LEU A 210 -8.94 -5.27 6.13
N TYR A 211 -9.57 -5.17 4.96
CA TYR A 211 -10.12 -3.93 4.40
C TYR A 211 -11.54 -3.69 4.89
N LEU A 212 -11.76 -2.64 5.68
CA LEU A 212 -13.05 -2.27 6.22
C LEU A 212 -13.93 -1.59 5.16
N ARG A 213 -15.00 -2.27 4.72
CA ARG A 213 -16.04 -1.66 3.89
C ARG A 213 -17.04 -0.92 4.76
N ARG A 214 -17.03 0.42 4.68
CA ARG A 214 -17.95 1.26 5.44
C ARG A 214 -18.78 2.17 4.53
N PRO A 215 -20.01 2.57 4.94
CA PRO A 215 -20.75 3.62 4.25
C PRO A 215 -19.94 4.92 4.22
N GLY A 216 -19.85 5.56 3.06
CA GLY A 216 -19.10 6.82 2.92
C GLY A 216 -17.62 6.68 2.56
N SER A 217 -17.11 5.46 2.32
CA SER A 217 -15.77 5.26 1.76
C SER A 217 -15.63 5.95 0.39
N THR A 218 -14.41 6.36 0.04
CA THR A 218 -14.12 7.12 -1.20
C THR A 218 -14.61 6.38 -2.46
N THR A 219 -14.52 5.05 -2.48
CA THR A 219 -14.98 4.20 -3.58
C THR A 219 -16.51 4.15 -3.78
N GLY A 220 -17.30 4.72 -2.85
CA GLY A 220 -18.78 4.74 -2.91
C GLY A 220 -19.38 6.04 -3.43
N LYS A 221 -18.61 7.07 -3.76
CA LYS A 221 -19.15 8.40 -4.15
C LYS A 221 -19.60 8.42 -5.61
N LYS A 222 -20.86 8.82 -5.85
CA LYS A 222 -21.41 9.08 -7.19
C LYS A 222 -20.73 10.31 -7.81
N GLY A 223 -20.34 10.23 -9.08
CA GLY A 223 -19.64 11.31 -9.82
C GLY A 223 -18.22 10.94 -10.26
N TYR A 224 -17.80 9.76 -9.92
CA TYR A 224 -16.49 9.19 -10.15
C TYR A 224 -16.06 9.14 -11.63
N ALA A 225 -17.01 8.87 -12.55
CA ALA A 225 -16.70 8.51 -13.92
C ALA A 225 -16.06 9.62 -14.78
N TYR A 226 -16.42 10.88 -14.58
CA TYR A 226 -15.94 11.97 -15.44
C TYR A 226 -14.52 12.44 -15.10
N TYR A 227 -14.23 12.62 -13.80
CA TYR A 227 -12.89 13.02 -13.34
C TYR A 227 -11.83 11.92 -13.53
N ILE A 228 -12.26 10.66 -13.48
CA ILE A 228 -11.39 9.52 -13.71
C ILE A 228 -10.87 9.54 -15.14
N PHE A 229 -11.71 9.83 -16.13
CA PHE A 229 -11.34 9.63 -17.53
C PHE A 229 -10.17 10.53 -17.99
N GLU A 230 -10.19 11.82 -17.72
CA GLU A 230 -9.13 12.73 -18.20
C GLU A 230 -7.79 12.49 -17.47
N ASN A 231 -7.81 12.40 -16.14
CA ASN A 231 -6.58 12.18 -15.37
C ASN A 231 -6.01 10.77 -15.58
N THR A 232 -6.88 9.77 -15.71
CA THR A 232 -6.47 8.39 -15.99
C THR A 232 -5.85 8.25 -17.36
N MET A 233 -6.39 8.93 -18.38
CA MET A 233 -5.82 8.88 -19.73
C MET A 233 -4.43 9.52 -19.78
N ALA A 234 -4.21 10.68 -19.14
CA ALA A 234 -2.90 11.30 -19.04
C ALA A 234 -1.88 10.40 -18.33
N MET A 235 -2.29 9.75 -17.24
CA MET A 235 -1.47 8.74 -16.56
C MET A 235 -1.07 7.59 -17.50
N TRP A 236 -2.02 7.06 -18.26
CA TRP A 236 -1.77 5.95 -19.21
C TRP A 236 -0.85 6.37 -20.35
N GLU A 237 -1.02 7.59 -20.88
CA GLU A 237 -0.11 8.15 -21.92
C GLU A 237 1.32 8.25 -21.38
N GLU A 238 1.51 8.72 -20.15
CA GLU A 238 2.82 8.76 -19.50
C GLU A 238 3.41 7.36 -19.33
N MET A 239 2.61 6.42 -18.79
CA MET A 239 3.08 5.06 -18.52
C MET A 239 3.46 4.32 -19.80
N PHE A 240 2.66 4.44 -20.87
CA PHE A 240 2.98 3.84 -22.18
C PHE A 240 4.16 4.55 -22.87
N GLY A 241 4.28 5.86 -22.71
CA GLY A 241 5.37 6.66 -23.28
C GLY A 241 6.78 6.30 -22.77
N ARG A 242 6.87 5.55 -21.66
CA ARG A 242 8.15 5.03 -21.15
C ARG A 242 8.74 3.89 -21.99
N TYR A 243 7.92 3.27 -22.86
CA TYR A 243 8.31 2.10 -23.64
C TYR A 243 8.39 2.44 -25.13
N GLU A 244 9.59 2.39 -25.70
CA GLU A 244 9.81 2.50 -27.14
C GLU A 244 9.56 1.13 -27.80
N GLY A 245 8.44 1.01 -28.51
CA GLY A 245 8.14 -0.14 -29.38
C GLY A 245 7.32 -1.25 -28.72
N HIS A 246 7.72 -1.82 -27.61
CA HIS A 246 6.99 -2.92 -26.94
C HIS A 246 6.55 -2.55 -25.53
N VAL A 247 5.24 -2.37 -25.34
CA VAL A 247 4.63 -2.18 -24.03
C VAL A 247 4.52 -3.55 -23.34
N PRO A 248 4.98 -3.72 -22.09
CA PRO A 248 4.85 -4.99 -21.36
C PRO A 248 3.41 -5.50 -21.30
N SER A 249 3.23 -6.82 -21.43
CA SER A 249 1.90 -7.46 -21.42
C SER A 249 1.12 -7.17 -20.14
N TYR A 250 1.80 -7.09 -19.00
CA TYR A 250 1.22 -6.67 -17.73
C TYR A 250 0.56 -5.28 -17.81
N LEU A 251 1.26 -4.30 -18.38
CA LEU A 251 0.75 -2.94 -18.52
C LEU A 251 -0.45 -2.87 -19.45
N GLN A 252 -0.40 -3.61 -20.58
CA GLN A 252 -1.54 -3.73 -21.48
C GLN A 252 -2.76 -4.33 -20.79
N SER A 253 -2.57 -5.39 -19.99
CA SER A 253 -3.64 -6.06 -19.25
C SER A 253 -4.23 -5.15 -18.17
N LEU A 254 -3.39 -4.37 -17.49
CA LEU A 254 -3.82 -3.40 -16.49
C LEU A 254 -4.70 -2.31 -17.10
N TYR A 255 -4.27 -1.76 -18.25
CA TYR A 255 -5.05 -0.78 -19.02
C TYR A 255 -6.42 -1.32 -19.46
N ILE A 256 -6.46 -2.54 -20.02
CA ILE A 256 -7.71 -3.17 -20.45
C ILE A 256 -8.66 -3.37 -19.26
N ASN A 257 -8.14 -3.67 -18.09
CA ASN A 257 -8.96 -3.82 -16.88
C ASN A 257 -9.53 -2.48 -16.38
N ASP A 258 -8.84 -1.38 -16.61
CA ASP A 258 -9.25 -0.05 -16.18
C ASP A 258 -10.37 0.54 -17.05
N ILE A 259 -10.35 0.24 -18.35
CA ILE A 259 -11.32 0.79 -19.32
C ILE A 259 -12.60 -0.05 -19.47
N ASN A 260 -12.70 -1.24 -18.85
CA ASN A 260 -13.88 -2.13 -18.86
C ASN A 260 -14.68 -2.02 -17.57
#